data_634598e7c0d15cd62caf6724036ed400
#
_entry.id   634598e7c0d15cd62caf6724036ed400
#
_cell.length_a   1.000
_cell.length_b   1.000
_cell.length_c   1.000
_cell.angle_alpha   90.00
_cell.angle_beta   90.00
_cell.angle_gamma   90.00
#
_symmetry.space_group_name_H-M   'P 1'
#
loop_
_entity.id
_entity.type
_entity.pdbx_description
1 polymer ?
#
loop_
_entity_poly.entity_id
_entity_poly.type
_entity_poly.pdbx_seq_one_letter_code
_entity_poly.pdbx_strand_id
1 'polypeptide(L)'
;MLFPFGKYKNECIKIIFQKDKHYIKWLCQEVWLENYHNDVYVYCNQLLSDHVIVENDNLFIIYTDGACSNNGGKNPRSSIGIHFSEKNKIKLVDISEKLHSDKPSNNKAELLAILKSLELVKKNNIQTPIHLYTDSSYCHLTITEWYEK
;
A
#
# COMPACT_ATOMS: atom_id res chain seq x y z
N MET A 1 -16.17 21.28 1.14
CA MET A 1 -15.32 22.46 0.84
C MET A 1 -14.62 22.22 -0.47
N LEU A 2 -14.53 23.24 -1.33
CA LEU A 2 -13.77 23.18 -2.59
C LEU A 2 -12.37 23.75 -2.38
N PHE A 3 -11.42 23.24 -3.14
CA PHE A 3 -10.03 23.68 -3.08
C PHE A 3 -9.87 25.00 -3.83
N PRO A 4 -9.35 26.08 -3.21
CA PRO A 4 -9.40 27.43 -3.82
C PRO A 4 -8.24 27.72 -4.77
N PHE A 5 -7.17 26.89 -4.81
CA PHE A 5 -5.93 27.16 -5.56
C PHE A 5 -5.25 25.88 -6.08
N GLY A 6 -4.17 26.07 -6.85
CA GLY A 6 -3.22 25.03 -7.24
C GLY A 6 -3.75 23.95 -8.18
N LYS A 7 -3.10 22.79 -8.14
CA LYS A 7 -3.35 21.63 -9.02
C LYS A 7 -4.80 21.15 -9.00
N TYR A 8 -5.46 21.27 -7.87
CA TYR A 8 -6.82 20.77 -7.62
C TYR A 8 -7.85 21.88 -7.39
N LYS A 9 -7.59 23.08 -7.97
CA LYS A 9 -8.54 24.22 -7.85
C LYS A 9 -9.95 23.80 -8.26
N ASN A 10 -10.94 24.19 -7.44
CA ASN A 10 -12.36 23.88 -7.58
C ASN A 10 -12.76 22.40 -7.43
N GLU A 11 -11.84 21.52 -7.04
CA GLU A 11 -12.19 20.15 -6.69
C GLU A 11 -12.58 20.02 -5.20
N CYS A 12 -13.41 19.05 -4.88
CA CYS A 12 -13.79 18.78 -3.49
C CYS A 12 -12.61 18.21 -2.71
N ILE A 13 -12.26 18.82 -1.57
CA ILE A 13 -11.12 18.41 -0.74
C ILE A 13 -11.22 16.93 -0.29
N LYS A 14 -12.41 16.43 0.02
CA LYS A 14 -12.60 15.00 0.35
C LYS A 14 -12.24 14.07 -0.80
N ILE A 15 -12.56 14.46 -2.04
CA ILE A 15 -12.21 13.68 -3.23
C ILE A 15 -10.70 13.71 -3.46
N ILE A 16 -10.07 14.88 -3.29
CA ILE A 16 -8.60 15.00 -3.37
C ILE A 16 -7.93 14.12 -2.30
N PHE A 17 -8.46 14.14 -1.08
CA PHE A 17 -7.95 13.33 0.01
C PHE A 17 -7.99 11.82 -0.30
N GLN A 18 -9.02 11.35 -1.00
CA GLN A 18 -9.14 9.95 -1.42
C GLN A 18 -8.16 9.57 -2.53
N LYS A 19 -7.97 10.47 -3.53
CA LYS A 19 -7.13 10.18 -4.70
C LYS A 19 -5.66 10.57 -4.54
N ASP A 20 -5.33 11.55 -3.69
CA ASP A 20 -3.98 12.08 -3.48
C ASP A 20 -3.77 12.56 -2.03
N LYS A 21 -3.78 11.60 -1.11
CA LYS A 21 -3.60 11.88 0.33
C LYS A 21 -2.24 12.52 0.64
N HIS A 22 -1.20 12.18 -0.16
CA HIS A 22 0.13 12.75 0.01
C HIS A 22 0.16 14.25 -0.26
N TYR A 23 -0.60 14.71 -1.26
CA TYR A 23 -0.75 16.13 -1.55
C TYR A 23 -1.35 16.89 -0.36
N ILE A 24 -2.39 16.34 0.26
CA ILE A 24 -3.01 16.95 1.45
C ILE A 24 -2.04 16.97 2.64
N LYS A 25 -1.29 15.89 2.87
CA LYS A 25 -0.27 15.83 3.93
C LYS A 25 0.84 16.87 3.72
N TRP A 26 1.38 16.94 2.50
CA TRP A 26 2.39 17.93 2.15
C TRP A 26 1.86 19.35 2.36
N LEU A 27 0.66 19.62 1.88
CA LEU A 27 0.06 20.94 1.96
C LEU A 27 -0.12 21.42 3.41
N CYS A 28 -0.49 20.53 4.33
CA CYS A 28 -0.63 20.87 5.76
C CYS A 28 0.72 21.14 6.46
N GLN A 29 1.86 20.88 5.81
CA GLN A 29 3.19 21.25 6.31
C GLN A 29 3.63 22.63 5.83
N GLU A 30 2.89 23.21 4.88
CA GLU A 30 3.22 24.50 4.27
C GLU A 30 2.68 25.66 5.12
N VAL A 31 3.57 26.44 5.73
CA VAL A 31 3.26 27.57 6.63
C VAL A 31 2.32 28.59 5.98
N TRP A 32 2.43 28.80 4.65
CA TRP A 32 1.58 29.74 3.94
C TRP A 32 0.12 29.31 3.91
N LEU A 33 -0.20 28.01 3.98
CA LEU A 33 -1.59 27.54 3.98
C LEU A 33 -2.32 27.99 5.25
N GLU A 34 -1.69 27.85 6.40
CA GLU A 34 -2.21 28.33 7.68
C GLU A 34 -2.43 29.83 7.67
N ASN A 35 -1.46 30.60 7.12
CA ASN A 35 -1.51 32.06 7.13
C ASN A 35 -2.51 32.67 6.15
N TYR A 36 -2.68 32.08 4.97
CA TYR A 36 -3.49 32.68 3.90
C TYR A 36 -4.81 31.93 3.61
N HIS A 37 -4.94 30.67 4.04
CA HIS A 37 -6.09 29.80 3.82
C HIS A 37 -6.37 28.93 5.05
N ASN A 38 -6.50 29.55 6.20
CA ASN A 38 -6.66 28.85 7.47
C ASN A 38 -7.88 27.91 7.51
N ASP A 39 -8.97 28.26 6.86
CA ASP A 39 -10.16 27.42 6.75
C ASP A 39 -9.87 26.09 6.01
N VAL A 40 -9.08 26.15 4.94
CA VAL A 40 -8.61 24.97 4.20
C VAL A 40 -7.64 24.18 5.04
N TYR A 41 -6.68 24.87 5.71
CA TYR A 41 -5.70 24.24 6.60
C TYR A 41 -6.38 23.44 7.72
N VAL A 42 -7.31 24.07 8.44
CA VAL A 42 -8.06 23.43 9.53
C VAL A 42 -8.85 22.24 9.01
N TYR A 43 -9.55 22.38 7.89
CA TYR A 43 -10.34 21.31 7.29
C TYR A 43 -9.47 20.12 6.83
N CYS A 44 -8.33 20.38 6.20
CA CYS A 44 -7.39 19.35 5.78
C CYS A 44 -6.78 18.61 7.00
N ASN A 45 -6.39 19.34 8.05
CA ASN A 45 -5.89 18.74 9.28
C ASN A 45 -6.95 17.91 9.99
N GLN A 46 -8.22 18.36 9.99
CA GLN A 46 -9.32 17.57 10.53
C GLN A 46 -9.54 16.29 9.73
N LEU A 47 -9.53 16.36 8.39
CA LEU A 47 -9.58 15.17 7.54
C LEU A 47 -8.40 14.23 7.79
N LEU A 48 -7.21 14.77 8.02
CA LEU A 48 -6.03 13.96 8.36
C LEU A 48 -6.17 13.33 9.74
N SER A 49 -6.74 14.02 10.73
CA SER A 49 -6.97 13.51 12.09
C SER A 49 -8.14 12.53 12.16
N ASP A 50 -9.24 12.79 11.46
CA ASP A 50 -10.40 11.89 11.36
C ASP A 50 -10.05 10.63 10.56
N HIS A 51 -9.09 10.77 9.63
CA HIS A 51 -8.48 9.70 8.85
C HIS A 51 -7.00 9.48 9.27
N VAL A 52 -6.55 9.99 10.39
CA VAL A 52 -5.59 9.20 11.14
C VAL A 52 -6.32 7.86 11.21
N ILE A 53 -5.96 6.99 10.26
CA ILE A 53 -5.96 5.59 10.53
C ILE A 53 -5.49 5.62 11.97
N VAL A 54 -6.37 5.39 12.92
CA VAL A 54 -5.99 4.89 14.21
C VAL A 54 -4.83 4.02 13.80
N GLU A 55 -3.57 4.43 14.15
CA GLU A 55 -2.48 3.47 14.10
C GLU A 55 -3.06 2.41 15.00
N ASN A 56 -3.79 1.53 14.33
CA ASN A 56 -4.51 0.51 15.00
C ASN A 56 -3.33 -0.32 15.43
N ASP A 57 -2.91 -0.11 16.69
CA ASP A 57 -1.85 -0.88 17.33
C ASP A 57 -2.08 -2.38 17.17
N ASN A 58 -3.14 -2.71 16.50
CA ASN A 58 -3.69 -4.02 16.21
C ASN A 58 -3.70 -4.40 14.72
N LEU A 59 -2.99 -3.69 13.84
CA LEU A 59 -2.81 -4.10 12.43
C LEU A 59 -1.53 -4.93 12.29
N PHE A 60 -1.60 -5.94 11.42
CA PHE A 60 -0.42 -6.67 10.98
C PHE A 60 -0.03 -6.22 9.57
N ILE A 61 1.10 -5.54 9.45
CA ILE A 61 1.54 -4.86 8.23
C ILE A 61 2.56 -5.72 7.49
N ILE A 62 2.33 -5.93 6.19
CA ILE A 62 3.16 -6.74 5.31
C ILE A 62 3.43 -5.96 4.01
N TYR A 63 4.65 -6.03 3.51
CA TYR A 63 5.04 -5.55 2.19
C TYR A 63 5.49 -6.73 1.35
N THR A 64 5.02 -6.81 0.10
CA THR A 64 5.35 -7.89 -0.82
C THR A 64 5.83 -7.34 -2.15
N ASP A 65 6.83 -7.99 -2.73
CA ASP A 65 7.39 -7.69 -4.03
C ASP A 65 7.76 -8.99 -4.76
N GLY A 66 7.61 -8.98 -6.07
CA GLY A 66 7.94 -10.09 -6.94
C GLY A 66 8.76 -9.63 -8.14
N ALA A 67 9.86 -10.30 -8.42
CA ALA A 67 10.71 -9.95 -9.54
C ALA A 67 10.93 -11.13 -10.49
N CYS A 68 11.04 -10.84 -11.80
CA CYS A 68 11.43 -11.82 -12.79
C CYS A 68 12.44 -11.21 -13.78
N SER A 69 13.69 -11.67 -13.72
CA SER A 69 14.70 -11.33 -14.72
C SER A 69 14.41 -12.08 -16.01
N ASN A 70 14.67 -11.46 -17.17
CA ASN A 70 14.38 -12.00 -18.51
C ASN A 70 12.91 -12.42 -18.69
N ASN A 71 11.99 -11.70 -18.08
CA ASN A 71 10.55 -11.96 -18.15
C ASN A 71 10.08 -12.04 -19.62
N GLY A 72 9.49 -13.18 -20.00
CA GLY A 72 9.09 -13.48 -21.39
C GLY A 72 10.25 -13.86 -22.33
N GLY A 73 11.48 -13.86 -21.87
CA GLY A 73 12.69 -14.22 -22.66
C GLY A 73 13.20 -15.64 -22.39
N LYS A 74 14.47 -15.88 -22.79
CA LYS A 74 15.15 -17.17 -22.55
C LYS A 74 15.65 -17.24 -21.10
N ASN A 75 15.45 -18.38 -20.44
CA ASN A 75 15.89 -18.65 -19.07
C ASN A 75 15.46 -17.59 -18.04
N PRO A 76 14.16 -17.28 -17.92
CA PRO A 76 13.68 -16.35 -16.92
C PRO A 76 13.96 -16.89 -15.51
N ARG A 77 14.21 -15.99 -14.56
CA ARG A 77 14.44 -16.32 -13.14
C ARG A 77 13.60 -15.40 -12.28
N SER A 78 12.83 -15.97 -11.39
CA SER A 78 11.97 -15.17 -10.50
C SER A 78 12.38 -15.32 -9.04
N SER A 79 12.04 -14.31 -8.26
CA SER A 79 12.27 -14.24 -6.82
C SER A 79 11.13 -13.48 -6.17
N ILE A 80 10.98 -13.66 -4.86
CA ILE A 80 10.05 -12.92 -4.03
C ILE A 80 10.76 -12.25 -2.87
N GLY A 81 10.21 -11.10 -2.45
CA GLY A 81 10.51 -10.39 -1.23
C GLY A 81 9.25 -10.24 -0.37
N ILE A 82 9.38 -10.48 0.93
CA ILE A 82 8.32 -10.23 1.90
C ILE A 82 8.96 -9.55 3.11
N HIS A 83 8.47 -8.36 3.45
CA HIS A 83 8.90 -7.63 4.62
C HIS A 83 7.75 -7.50 5.62
N PHE A 84 7.99 -7.88 6.86
CA PHE A 84 7.05 -7.74 7.97
C PHE A 84 7.44 -6.51 8.78
N SER A 85 6.55 -5.52 8.83
CA SER A 85 6.83 -4.25 9.50
C SER A 85 7.33 -4.45 10.94
N GLU A 86 8.36 -3.68 11.30
CA GLU A 86 8.85 -3.62 12.68
C GLU A 86 7.81 -3.12 13.68
N LYS A 87 6.74 -2.47 13.22
CA LYS A 87 5.60 -2.04 14.05
C LYS A 87 4.69 -3.19 14.46
N ASN A 88 4.77 -4.35 13.79
CA ASN A 88 3.97 -5.52 14.13
C ASN A 88 4.30 -6.02 15.56
N LYS A 89 3.27 -6.32 16.34
CA LYS A 89 3.45 -6.89 17.70
C LYS A 89 4.09 -8.27 17.64
N ILE A 90 3.67 -9.09 16.66
CA ILE A 90 4.27 -10.42 16.40
C ILE A 90 5.36 -10.21 15.35
N LYS A 91 6.58 -10.61 15.68
CA LYS A 91 7.73 -10.47 14.79
C LYS A 91 7.86 -11.71 13.92
N LEU A 92 7.81 -11.55 12.61
CA LEU A 92 8.18 -12.56 11.63
C LEU A 92 9.45 -12.14 10.92
N VAL A 93 10.19 -13.12 10.46
CA VAL A 93 11.44 -12.90 9.71
C VAL A 93 11.10 -12.59 8.26
N ASP A 94 11.72 -11.56 7.72
CA ASP A 94 11.62 -11.21 6.31
C ASP A 94 12.08 -12.36 5.40
N ILE A 95 11.49 -12.42 4.22
CA ILE A 95 11.80 -13.46 3.24
C ILE A 95 12.37 -12.81 1.99
N SER A 96 13.46 -13.37 1.52
CA SER A 96 14.03 -13.11 0.20
C SER A 96 14.47 -14.45 -0.39
N GLU A 97 13.75 -14.93 -1.39
CA GLU A 97 14.04 -16.25 -1.97
C GLU A 97 13.83 -16.31 -3.48
N LYS A 98 14.59 -17.20 -4.12
CA LYS A 98 14.39 -17.55 -5.53
C LYS A 98 13.23 -18.51 -5.67
N LEU A 99 12.44 -18.30 -6.71
CA LEU A 99 11.34 -19.21 -7.05
C LEU A 99 11.84 -20.24 -8.08
N HIS A 100 11.54 -21.51 -7.81
CA HIS A 100 11.70 -22.59 -8.77
C HIS A 100 10.36 -22.80 -9.49
N SER A 101 10.30 -22.46 -10.77
CA SER A 101 9.08 -22.55 -11.57
C SER A 101 9.42 -22.88 -13.01
N ASP A 102 8.62 -23.74 -13.64
CA ASP A 102 8.78 -24.09 -15.06
C ASP A 102 8.44 -22.92 -16.00
N LYS A 103 7.60 -21.99 -15.53
CA LYS A 103 7.21 -20.78 -16.26
C LYS A 103 7.29 -19.56 -15.33
N PRO A 104 8.49 -19.04 -15.07
CA PRO A 104 8.65 -17.84 -14.25
C PRO A 104 8.09 -16.62 -14.98
N SER A 105 7.40 -15.75 -14.25
CA SER A 105 6.96 -14.43 -14.74
C SER A 105 6.87 -13.46 -13.57
N ASN A 106 6.90 -12.17 -13.88
CA ASN A 106 6.78 -11.12 -12.86
C ASN A 106 5.44 -11.24 -12.12
N ASN A 107 4.32 -11.30 -12.84
CA ASN A 107 3.00 -11.42 -12.23
C ASN A 107 2.86 -12.66 -11.32
N LYS A 108 3.48 -13.78 -11.73
CA LYS A 108 3.48 -15.00 -10.91
C LYS A 108 4.30 -14.82 -9.64
N ALA A 109 5.45 -14.15 -9.72
CA ALA A 109 6.27 -13.86 -8.55
C ALA A 109 5.53 -12.97 -7.55
N GLU A 110 4.88 -11.90 -8.02
CA GLU A 110 4.06 -11.01 -7.21
C GLU A 110 2.94 -11.75 -6.46
N LEU A 111 2.15 -12.56 -7.18
CA LEU A 111 1.08 -13.36 -6.57
C LEU A 111 1.62 -14.36 -5.55
N LEU A 112 2.77 -15.00 -5.83
CA LEU A 112 3.38 -15.96 -4.91
C LEU A 112 3.93 -15.29 -3.66
N ALA A 113 4.44 -14.05 -3.76
CA ALA A 113 4.84 -13.26 -2.60
C ALA A 113 3.65 -13.00 -1.66
N ILE A 114 2.51 -12.59 -2.23
CA ILE A 114 1.28 -12.38 -1.47
C ILE A 114 0.80 -13.69 -0.83
N LEU A 115 0.67 -14.76 -1.62
CA LEU A 115 0.21 -16.06 -1.14
C LEU A 115 1.07 -16.55 0.03
N LYS A 116 2.38 -16.55 -0.14
CA LYS A 116 3.31 -16.99 0.91
C LYS A 116 3.23 -16.15 2.17
N SER A 117 3.06 -14.85 2.04
CA SER A 117 2.87 -13.97 3.20
C SER A 117 1.61 -14.31 3.99
N LEU A 118 0.50 -14.59 3.30
CA LEU A 118 -0.77 -14.97 3.93
C LEU A 118 -0.71 -16.39 4.55
N GLU A 119 0.02 -17.32 3.93
CA GLU A 119 0.29 -18.65 4.52
C GLU A 119 1.05 -18.54 5.84
N LEU A 120 2.04 -17.62 5.93
CA LEU A 120 2.77 -17.35 7.17
C LEU A 120 1.89 -16.72 8.24
N VAL A 121 1.01 -15.79 7.86
CA VAL A 121 0.01 -15.21 8.77
C VAL A 121 -0.85 -16.33 9.36
N LYS A 122 -1.38 -17.22 8.52
CA LYS A 122 -2.19 -18.36 8.94
C LYS A 122 -1.40 -19.32 9.85
N LYS A 123 -0.19 -19.68 9.45
CA LYS A 123 0.71 -20.59 10.21
C LYS A 123 1.02 -20.05 11.60
N ASN A 124 1.19 -18.75 11.74
CA ASN A 124 1.50 -18.09 13.01
C ASN A 124 0.26 -17.65 13.79
N ASN A 125 -0.93 -18.06 13.35
CA ASN A 125 -2.22 -17.78 13.98
C ASN A 125 -2.45 -16.28 14.28
N ILE A 126 -2.09 -15.42 13.31
CA ILE A 126 -2.27 -13.98 13.44
C ILE A 126 -3.72 -13.65 13.16
N GLN A 127 -4.43 -13.16 14.19
CA GLN A 127 -5.87 -12.89 14.16
C GLN A 127 -6.20 -11.40 13.97
N THR A 128 -5.19 -10.55 13.93
CA THR A 128 -5.37 -9.12 13.72
C THR A 128 -5.65 -8.81 12.25
N PRO A 129 -6.37 -7.72 11.93
CA PRO A 129 -6.53 -7.29 10.55
C PRO A 129 -5.18 -7.08 9.87
N ILE A 130 -5.10 -7.46 8.59
CA ILE A 130 -3.87 -7.42 7.80
C ILE A 130 -3.93 -6.24 6.85
N HIS A 131 -2.87 -5.43 6.84
CA HIS A 131 -2.59 -4.47 5.78
C HIS A 131 -1.43 -5.00 4.93
N LEU A 132 -1.77 -5.43 3.72
CA LEU A 132 -0.80 -5.91 2.75
C LEU A 132 -0.58 -4.82 1.69
N TYR A 133 0.68 -4.46 1.50
CA TYR A 133 1.13 -3.51 0.50
C TYR A 133 1.85 -4.23 -0.64
N THR A 134 1.42 -3.99 -1.86
CA THR A 134 2.05 -4.41 -3.11
C THR A 134 1.98 -3.27 -4.12
N ASP A 135 2.97 -3.12 -4.98
CA ASP A 135 2.96 -2.19 -6.10
C ASP A 135 2.40 -2.83 -7.40
N SER A 136 2.07 -4.12 -7.33
CA SER A 136 1.53 -4.87 -8.46
C SER A 136 0.05 -4.53 -8.73
N SER A 137 -0.20 -3.69 -9.74
CA SER A 137 -1.56 -3.43 -10.22
C SER A 137 -2.27 -4.71 -10.67
N TYR A 138 -1.53 -5.69 -11.22
CA TYR A 138 -2.07 -6.98 -11.60
C TYR A 138 -2.62 -7.74 -10.38
N CYS A 139 -1.85 -7.82 -9.31
CA CYS A 139 -2.29 -8.48 -8.08
C CYS A 139 -3.48 -7.76 -7.45
N HIS A 140 -3.44 -6.43 -7.39
CA HIS A 140 -4.55 -5.64 -6.88
C HIS A 140 -5.84 -5.94 -7.64
N LEU A 141 -5.84 -5.84 -8.98
CA LEU A 141 -7.02 -6.12 -9.81
C LEU A 141 -7.48 -7.58 -9.71
N THR A 142 -6.54 -8.53 -9.65
CA THR A 142 -6.88 -9.96 -9.52
C THR A 142 -7.66 -10.22 -8.24
N ILE A 143 -7.27 -9.61 -7.12
CA ILE A 143 -7.87 -9.85 -5.80
C ILE A 143 -9.16 -9.04 -5.61
N THR A 144 -9.23 -7.81 -6.15
CA THR A 144 -10.35 -6.90 -5.88
C THR A 144 -11.45 -6.91 -6.93
N GLU A 145 -11.13 -7.20 -8.20
CA GLU A 145 -12.08 -7.06 -9.30
C GLU A 145 -12.31 -8.35 -10.08
N TRP A 146 -11.26 -9.18 -10.29
CA TRP A 146 -11.36 -10.34 -11.18
C TRP A 146 -11.73 -11.62 -10.45
N TYR A 147 -11.59 -11.64 -9.14
CA TYR A 147 -11.89 -12.79 -8.29
C TYR A 147 -13.37 -13.23 -8.39
N GLU A 148 -14.30 -12.29 -8.63
CA GLU A 148 -15.74 -12.54 -8.67
C GLU A 148 -16.28 -12.79 -10.10
N LYS A 149 -15.41 -12.85 -11.12
CA LYS A 149 -15.78 -13.12 -12.53
C LYS A 149 -15.38 -14.52 -12.94
#